data_3a290aaa0da5b68ebf651ed1d0ab4353
#
_entry.id   3a290aaa0da5b68ebf651ed1d0ab4353
#
_cell.length_a   1.000
_cell.length_b   1.000
_cell.length_c   1.000
_cell.angle_alpha   90.00
_cell.angle_beta   90.00
_cell.angle_gamma   90.00
#
_symmetry.space_group_name_H-M   'P 1'
#
loop_
_entity.id
_entity.type
_entity.pdbx_description
1 polymer ?
#
loop_
_entity_poly.entity_id
_entity_poly.type
_entity_poly.pdbx_seq_one_letter_code
_entity_poly.pdbx_strand_id
1 'polypeptide(L)' 'MFDRKRLQAQMVLVGMNVKEVSAALGINETTFYRKMNNDGDFSRKEISQLVDILKIEDPMIIFFADEIA' A
#
# COMPACT_ATOMS: atom_id res chain seq x y z
N MET A 1 -6.78 3.82 -10.59
CA MET A 1 -5.30 3.92 -10.59
C MET A 1 -4.78 3.96 -9.17
N PHE A 2 -3.70 3.26 -8.93
CA PHE A 2 -3.06 3.25 -7.62
C PHE A 2 -2.27 4.53 -7.39
N ASP A 3 -2.46 5.18 -6.26
CA ASP A 3 -1.71 6.37 -5.90
C ASP A 3 -0.53 6.00 -5.00
N ARG A 4 0.60 5.75 -5.63
CA ARG A 4 1.83 5.33 -4.94
C ARG A 4 2.30 6.36 -3.91
N LYS A 5 2.20 7.64 -4.25
CA LYS A 5 2.67 8.71 -3.36
C LYS A 5 1.85 8.77 -2.08
N ARG A 6 0.54 8.54 -2.17
CA ARG A 6 -0.32 8.52 -1.00
C ARG A 6 -0.01 7.32 -0.11
N LEU A 7 0.29 6.16 -0.70
CA LEU A 7 0.69 5.01 0.11
C LEU A 7 2.01 5.28 0.82
N GLN A 8 2.99 5.86 0.11
CA GLN A 8 4.28 6.21 0.72
C GLN A 8 4.10 7.24 1.83
N ALA A 9 3.24 8.24 1.62
CA ALA A 9 2.94 9.24 2.65
C ALA A 9 2.33 8.59 3.89
N GLN A 10 1.44 7.63 3.71
CA GLN A 10 0.82 6.91 4.83
C GLN A 10 1.86 6.09 5.59
N MET A 11 2.79 5.48 4.89
CA MET A 11 3.90 4.76 5.53
C MET A 11 4.73 5.69 6.42
N VAL A 12 5.06 6.86 5.90
CA VAL A 12 5.80 7.88 6.67
C VAL A 12 4.99 8.31 7.88
N LEU A 13 3.70 8.56 7.70
CA LEU A 13 2.81 9.02 8.76
C LEU A 13 2.78 8.04 9.93
N VAL A 14 2.73 6.75 9.67
CA VAL A 14 2.72 5.73 10.73
C VAL A 14 4.12 5.27 11.14
N GLY A 15 5.16 5.80 10.51
CA GLY A 15 6.55 5.52 10.88
C GLY A 15 7.04 4.15 10.46
N MET A 16 6.53 3.59 9.35
CA MET A 16 6.95 2.29 8.85
C MET A 16 7.68 2.43 7.52
N ASN A 17 8.78 1.71 7.37
CA ASN A 17 9.53 1.66 6.11
C ASN A 17 9.10 0.43 5.28
N VAL A 18 9.63 0.33 4.06
CA VAL A 18 9.30 -0.77 3.14
C VAL A 18 9.64 -2.13 3.75
N LYS A 19 10.76 -2.23 4.43
CA LYS A 19 11.18 -3.49 5.06
C LYS A 19 10.14 -3.96 6.08
N GLU A 20 9.66 -3.04 6.90
CA GLU A 20 8.68 -3.35 7.95
C GLU A 20 7.31 -3.70 7.35
N VAL A 21 6.87 -2.93 6.36
CA VAL A 21 5.56 -3.17 5.72
C VAL A 21 5.57 -4.49 4.96
N SER A 22 6.63 -4.76 4.18
CA SER A 22 6.70 -6.01 3.43
C SER A 22 6.75 -7.23 4.36
N ALA A 23 7.51 -7.13 5.46
CA ALA A 23 7.56 -8.19 6.46
C ALA A 23 6.17 -8.46 7.06
N ALA A 24 5.44 -7.40 7.37
CA ALA A 24 4.08 -7.51 7.92
C ALA A 24 3.11 -8.15 6.93
N LEU A 25 3.32 -7.94 5.62
CA LEU A 25 2.54 -8.57 4.57
C LEU A 25 2.96 -10.03 4.28
N GLY A 26 4.12 -10.44 4.79
CA GLY A 26 4.66 -11.76 4.51
C GLY A 26 5.30 -11.89 3.13
N ILE A 27 5.77 -10.79 2.56
CA ILE A 27 6.45 -10.77 1.26
C ILE A 27 7.81 -10.09 1.41
N ASN A 28 8.70 -10.28 0.42
CA ASN A 28 9.99 -9.59 0.46
C ASN A 28 9.89 -8.18 -0.14
N GLU A 29 10.92 -7.36 0.11
CA GLU A 29 10.93 -5.97 -0.35
C GLU A 29 10.88 -5.85 -1.86
N THR A 30 11.57 -6.72 -2.59
CA THR A 30 11.58 -6.72 -4.05
C THR A 30 10.16 -6.92 -4.58
N THR A 31 9.42 -7.88 -4.02
CA THR A 31 8.04 -8.14 -4.39
C THR A 31 7.15 -6.93 -4.08
N PHE A 32 7.36 -6.30 -2.93
CA PHE A 32 6.59 -5.12 -2.54
C PHE A 32 6.81 -3.98 -3.55
N TYR A 33 8.08 -3.68 -3.89
CA TYR A 33 8.40 -2.63 -4.87
C TYR A 33 7.80 -2.95 -6.24
N ARG A 34 7.87 -4.21 -6.67
CA ARG A 34 7.29 -4.63 -7.94
C ARG A 34 5.78 -4.36 -7.97
N LYS A 35 5.09 -4.71 -6.90
CA LYS A 35 3.64 -4.48 -6.78
C LYS A 35 3.30 -3.00 -6.79
N MET A 36 4.06 -2.19 -6.07
CA MET A 36 3.88 -0.73 -6.07
C MET A 36 4.11 -0.13 -7.45
N ASN A 37 5.11 -0.62 -8.18
CA ASN A 37 5.45 -0.09 -9.49
C ASN A 37 4.55 -0.62 -10.61
N ASN A 38 3.79 -1.66 -10.35
CA ASN A 38 2.85 -2.24 -11.29
C ASN A 38 1.40 -1.85 -10.96
N ASP A 39 1.17 -0.54 -10.84
CA ASP A 39 -0.13 0.07 -10.57
C ASP A 39 -0.82 -0.50 -9.31
N GLY A 40 -0.03 -0.83 -8.30
CA GLY A 40 -0.57 -1.33 -7.04
C GLY A 40 -1.18 -2.72 -7.18
N ASP A 41 -0.45 -3.63 -7.80
CA ASP A 41 -0.90 -5.01 -8.02
C ASP A 41 -0.91 -5.80 -6.72
N PHE A 42 -1.73 -5.33 -5.78
CA PHE A 42 -1.96 -6.00 -4.50
C PHE A 42 -3.26 -6.79 -4.57
N SER A 43 -3.25 -7.98 -3.98
CA SER A 43 -4.46 -8.78 -3.85
C SER A 43 -5.44 -8.10 -2.88
N ARG A 44 -6.70 -8.54 -2.90
CA ARG A 44 -7.70 -8.05 -1.95
C ARG A 44 -7.23 -8.26 -0.51
N LYS A 45 -6.64 -9.41 -0.23
CA LYS A 45 -6.13 -9.74 1.10
C LYS A 45 -5.00 -8.78 1.49
N GLU A 46 -4.08 -8.50 0.57
CA GLU A 46 -2.96 -7.58 0.82
C GLU A 46 -3.45 -6.17 1.05
N ILE A 47 -4.44 -5.71 0.29
CA ILE A 47 -5.05 -4.39 0.50
C ILE A 47 -5.66 -4.31 1.89
N SER A 48 -6.40 -5.33 2.30
CA SER A 48 -7.00 -5.39 3.63
C SER A 48 -5.93 -5.33 4.73
N GLN A 49 -4.84 -6.06 4.54
CA GLN A 49 -3.72 -6.04 5.48
C GLN A 49 -3.05 -4.66 5.54
N LEU A 50 -2.85 -4.02 4.39
CA LEU A 50 -2.26 -2.67 4.34
C LEU A 50 -3.15 -1.65 5.04
N VAL A 51 -4.46 -1.76 4.89
CA VAL A 51 -5.40 -0.89 5.59
C VAL A 51 -5.20 -0.99 7.10
N ASP A 52 -5.07 -2.20 7.62
CA ASP A 52 -4.86 -2.43 9.05
C ASP A 52 -3.47 -1.99 9.51
N ILE A 53 -2.43 -2.38 8.79
CA ILE A 53 -1.03 -2.10 9.14
C ILE A 53 -0.76 -0.60 9.14
N LEU A 54 -1.20 0.09 8.10
CA LEU A 54 -0.92 1.51 7.90
C LEU A 54 -2.03 2.42 8.41
N LYS A 55 -3.07 1.86 8.99
CA LYS A 55 -4.21 2.61 9.53
C LYS A 55 -4.82 3.53 8.48
N ILE A 56 -5.03 3.00 7.28
CA ILE A 56 -5.59 3.76 6.16
C ILE A 56 -7.09 3.98 6.41
N GLU A 57 -7.51 5.24 6.45
CA GLU A 57 -8.91 5.60 6.69
C GLU A 57 -9.75 5.47 5.44
N ASP A 58 -9.19 5.83 4.28
CA ASP A 58 -9.91 5.80 3.01
C ASP A 58 -9.06 5.08 1.95
N PRO A 59 -9.21 3.76 1.83
CA PRO A 59 -8.42 2.99 0.86
C PRO A 59 -8.73 3.35 -0.60
N MET A 60 -9.92 3.89 -0.90
CA MET A 60 -10.29 4.24 -2.27
C MET A 60 -9.35 5.29 -2.86
N ILE A 61 -8.96 6.29 -2.08
CA ILE A 61 -8.09 7.36 -2.59
C ILE A 61 -6.66 6.89 -2.85
N ILE A 62 -6.30 5.73 -2.34
CA ILE A 62 -4.96 5.15 -2.53
C ILE A 62 -4.99 4.10 -3.62
N PHE A 63 -5.87 3.10 -3.49
CA PHE A 63 -5.86 1.94 -4.37
C PHE A 63 -6.73 2.09 -5.62
N PHE A 64 -7.72 2.97 -5.58
CA PHE A 64 -8.68 3.16 -6.67
C PHE A 64 -8.90 4.65 -6.95
N ALA A 65 -7.81 5.41 -7.00
CA ALA A 65 -7.86 6.87 -7.07
C ALA A 65 -8.61 7.40 -8.30
N ASP A 66 -8.56 6.68 -9.42
CA ASP A 66 -9.22 7.09 -10.65
C ASP A 66 -10.74 6.82 -10.65
N GLU A 67 -11.25 6.07 -9.68
CA GLU A 67 -12.68 5.73 -9.61
C GLU A 67 -13.50 6.72 -8.78
N ILE A 68 -12.85 7.68 -8.14
CA ILE A 68 -13.52 8.68 -7.29
C ILE A 68 -13.54 10.07 -7.92
N ALA A 69 -13.23 10.15 -9.18
CA ALA A 69 -13.20 11.43 -9.91
C ALA A 69 -14.60 12.04 -10.06
#